data_47c749a220b80b6c59c68d93a0c2b099
#
_entry.id   47c749a220b80b6c59c68d93a0c2b099
#
_cell.length_a   1.000
_cell.length_b   1.000
_cell.length_c   1.000
_cell.angle_alpha   90.00
_cell.angle_beta   90.00
_cell.angle_gamma   90.00
#
_symmetry.space_group_name_H-M   'P 1'
#
loop_
_entity.id
_entity.type
_entity.pdbx_description
1 polymer ?
#
loop_
_entity_poly.entity_id
_entity_poly.type
_entity_poly.pdbx_seq_one_letter_code
_entity_poly.pdbx_strand_id
1 'polypeptide(L)'
;MSFSSSVAGWIAIGAAAAAAAAIALAALLYAKLRRVREAQFVLLGGGKNDIVDFTVSLQGRIDDLHRAVDAIAAGLSRVDRRVDDAVSKTGLVRYDAHPNAGGQQSASIAVLDSGRSGFVLSAIQDRDYARIYLKELDRGRAAVALSPEELEAVERAMAR
;
A
#
# COMPACT_ATOMS: atom_id res chain seq x y z
N MET A 1 -6.96 23.91 85.79
CA MET A 1 -8.13 23.85 84.91
C MET A 1 -8.45 22.38 84.68
N SER A 2 -9.40 21.84 85.43
CA SER A 2 -9.84 20.44 85.28
C SER A 2 -10.86 20.37 84.18
N PHE A 3 -10.48 19.78 83.04
CA PHE A 3 -11.46 19.43 82.04
C PHE A 3 -12.47 18.46 82.61
N SER A 4 -13.73 18.81 82.53
CA SER A 4 -14.83 17.97 82.98
C SER A 4 -14.73 16.61 82.31
N SER A 5 -14.80 15.51 83.07
CA SER A 5 -14.67 14.13 82.62
C SER A 5 -15.62 13.77 81.42
N SER A 6 -16.73 14.48 81.36
CA SER A 6 -17.68 14.33 80.22
C SER A 6 -17.18 14.90 78.94
N VAL A 7 -16.43 15.99 78.86
CA VAL A 7 -15.87 16.57 77.64
C VAL A 7 -14.76 15.68 77.08
N ALA A 8 -13.91 15.15 77.97
CA ALA A 8 -12.86 14.18 77.54
C ALA A 8 -13.46 12.91 76.97
N GLY A 9 -14.61 12.43 77.50
CA GLY A 9 -15.33 11.28 76.92
C GLY A 9 -15.87 11.52 75.55
N TRP A 10 -16.46 12.68 75.25
CA TRP A 10 -16.96 13.03 73.92
C TRP A 10 -15.84 13.21 72.92
N ILE A 11 -14.71 13.77 73.31
CA ILE A 11 -13.51 13.86 72.42
C ILE A 11 -12.95 12.48 72.10
N ALA A 12 -12.90 11.57 73.06
CA ALA A 12 -12.44 10.20 72.83
C ALA A 12 -13.37 9.43 71.89
N ILE A 13 -14.67 9.56 72.00
CA ILE A 13 -15.65 8.93 71.07
C ILE A 13 -15.53 9.51 69.66
N GLY A 14 -15.38 10.84 69.54
CA GLY A 14 -15.18 11.49 68.25
C GLY A 14 -13.89 11.04 67.56
N ALA A 15 -12.80 10.95 68.33
CA ALA A 15 -11.52 10.44 67.78
C ALA A 15 -11.60 8.96 67.34
N ALA A 16 -12.29 8.11 68.12
CA ALA A 16 -12.50 6.71 67.78
C ALA A 16 -13.35 6.56 66.48
N ALA A 17 -14.40 7.35 66.34
CA ALA A 17 -15.23 7.37 65.14
C ALA A 17 -14.47 7.86 63.95
N ALA A 18 -13.64 8.88 64.05
CA ALA A 18 -12.78 9.37 62.96
C ALA A 18 -11.74 8.33 62.58
N ALA A 19 -11.11 7.65 63.53
CA ALA A 19 -10.17 6.58 63.27
C ALA A 19 -10.83 5.39 62.53
N ALA A 20 -12.02 4.98 62.97
CA ALA A 20 -12.80 3.94 62.31
C ALA A 20 -13.17 4.30 60.84
N ALA A 21 -13.60 5.55 60.64
CA ALA A 21 -13.89 6.05 59.29
C ALA A 21 -12.65 6.08 58.41
N ALA A 22 -11.48 6.48 58.93
CA ALA A 22 -10.21 6.48 58.18
C ALA A 22 -9.78 5.07 57.80
N ILE A 23 -9.92 4.10 58.74
CA ILE A 23 -9.61 2.70 58.45
C ILE A 23 -10.55 2.13 57.38
N ALA A 24 -11.86 2.40 57.45
CA ALA A 24 -12.84 1.99 56.45
C ALA A 24 -12.52 2.56 55.08
N LEU A 25 -12.18 3.84 55.02
CA LEU A 25 -11.78 4.50 53.75
C LEU A 25 -10.51 3.89 53.18
N ALA A 26 -9.49 3.65 54.02
CA ALA A 26 -8.24 3.01 53.61
C ALA A 26 -8.50 1.59 53.04
N ALA A 27 -9.36 0.81 53.71
CA ALA A 27 -9.75 -0.52 53.25
C ALA A 27 -10.48 -0.49 51.88
N LEU A 28 -11.40 0.48 51.71
CA LEU A 28 -12.10 0.68 50.42
C LEU A 28 -11.14 1.07 49.29
N LEU A 29 -10.23 2.00 49.57
CA LEU A 29 -9.21 2.42 48.58
C LEU A 29 -8.28 1.26 48.24
N TYR A 30 -7.85 0.48 49.22
CA TYR A 30 -7.03 -0.71 49.00
C TYR A 30 -7.75 -1.77 48.16
N ALA A 31 -9.02 -2.05 48.46
CA ALA A 31 -9.83 -2.99 47.67
C ALA A 31 -10.03 -2.50 46.23
N LYS A 32 -10.25 -1.19 46.04
CA LYS A 32 -10.38 -0.59 44.71
C LYS A 32 -9.06 -0.67 43.91
N LEU A 33 -7.94 -0.37 44.57
CA LEU A 33 -6.61 -0.45 43.99
C LEU A 33 -6.26 -1.90 43.58
N ARG A 34 -6.61 -2.86 44.46
CA ARG A 34 -6.41 -4.29 44.17
C ARG A 34 -7.21 -4.76 42.95
N ARG A 35 -8.48 -4.34 42.81
CA ARG A 35 -9.29 -4.67 41.62
C ARG A 35 -8.70 -4.10 40.35
N VAL A 36 -8.21 -2.87 40.39
CA VAL A 36 -7.54 -2.27 39.21
C VAL A 36 -6.27 -3.04 38.83
N ARG A 37 -5.47 -3.43 39.82
CA ARG A 37 -4.28 -4.25 39.60
C ARG A 37 -4.60 -5.64 39.05
N GLU A 38 -5.64 -6.30 39.56
CA GLU A 38 -6.08 -7.61 39.05
C GLU A 38 -6.61 -7.51 37.62
N ALA A 39 -7.34 -6.46 37.26
CA ALA A 39 -7.80 -6.21 35.91
C ALA A 39 -6.65 -5.93 34.96
N GLN A 40 -5.63 -5.19 35.37
CA GLN A 40 -4.41 -4.96 34.60
C GLN A 40 -3.60 -6.24 34.41
N PHE A 41 -3.55 -7.09 35.45
CA PHE A 41 -2.84 -8.37 35.39
C PHE A 41 -3.44 -9.35 34.38
N VAL A 42 -4.76 -9.38 34.23
CA VAL A 42 -5.47 -10.22 33.26
C VAL A 42 -5.29 -9.71 31.84
N LEU A 43 -5.28 -8.38 31.63
CA LEU A 43 -5.12 -7.78 30.31
C LEU A 43 -3.68 -7.82 29.79
N LEU A 44 -2.69 -7.88 30.69
CA LEU A 44 -1.27 -7.80 30.35
C LEU A 44 -0.50 -9.14 30.45
N GLY A 45 -1.21 -10.27 30.67
CA GLY A 45 -0.58 -11.60 30.64
C GLY A 45 0.32 -11.94 31.82
N GLY A 46 0.14 -11.30 32.97
CA GLY A 46 0.64 -11.79 34.28
C GLY A 46 2.10 -11.56 34.60
N GLY A 47 2.81 -10.70 33.91
CA GLY A 47 4.22 -10.39 34.21
C GLY A 47 4.42 -8.98 34.77
N LYS A 48 5.31 -8.85 35.77
CA LYS A 48 5.64 -7.59 36.45
C LYS A 48 6.46 -6.60 35.61
N ASN A 49 6.79 -6.99 34.37
CA ASN A 49 7.60 -6.20 33.43
C ASN A 49 6.76 -5.67 32.25
N ASP A 50 5.90 -5.31 32.40
CA ASP A 50 4.90 -4.37 32.40
C ASP A 50 4.60 -3.62 31.08
N ILE A 51 4.08 -2.48 31.18
CA ILE A 51 3.67 -1.53 30.15
C ILE A 51 4.88 -1.14 29.27
N VAL A 52 6.06 -1.05 29.84
CA VAL A 52 7.29 -0.69 29.10
C VAL A 52 7.67 -1.79 28.12
N ASP A 53 7.72 -3.05 28.56
CA ASP A 53 8.05 -4.17 27.67
C ASP A 53 7.00 -4.38 26.60
N PHE A 54 5.72 -4.18 26.94
CA PHE A 54 4.64 -4.19 25.96
C PHE A 54 4.79 -3.06 24.92
N THR A 55 5.11 -1.84 25.38
CA THR A 55 5.31 -0.69 24.49
C THR A 55 6.51 -0.90 23.58
N VAL A 56 7.61 -1.42 24.10
CA VAL A 56 8.81 -1.77 23.29
C VAL A 56 8.47 -2.84 22.26
N SER A 57 7.74 -3.89 22.66
CA SER A 57 7.34 -4.95 21.73
C SER A 57 6.36 -4.44 20.65
N LEU A 58 5.47 -3.53 21.01
CA LEU A 58 4.54 -2.89 20.07
C LEU A 58 5.31 -1.98 19.09
N GLN A 59 6.27 -1.20 19.59
CA GLN A 59 7.14 -0.39 18.74
C GLN A 59 7.91 -1.26 17.75
N GLY A 60 8.48 -2.38 18.19
CA GLY A 60 9.15 -3.33 17.31
C GLY A 60 8.26 -3.86 16.19
N ARG A 61 6.98 -4.19 16.52
CA ARG A 61 6.00 -4.63 15.52
C ARG A 61 5.63 -3.54 14.53
N ILE A 62 5.53 -2.29 14.99
CA ILE A 62 5.26 -1.13 14.14
C ILE A 62 6.42 -0.91 13.18
N ASP A 63 7.66 -1.01 13.66
CA ASP A 63 8.86 -0.85 12.84
C ASP A 63 8.98 -1.99 11.80
N ASP A 64 8.63 -3.22 12.19
CA ASP A 64 8.55 -4.36 11.26
C ASP A 64 7.50 -4.14 10.17
N LEU A 65 6.34 -3.62 10.55
CA LEU A 65 5.27 -3.31 9.61
C LEU A 65 5.69 -2.20 8.63
N HIS A 66 6.31 -1.14 9.11
CA HIS A 66 6.84 -0.08 8.24
C HIS A 66 7.86 -0.64 7.24
N ARG A 67 8.81 -1.47 7.70
CA ARG A 67 9.77 -2.12 6.79
C ARG A 67 9.10 -3.01 5.74
N ALA A 68 8.06 -3.74 6.13
CA ALA A 68 7.30 -4.57 5.20
C ALA A 68 6.55 -3.71 4.16
N VAL A 69 5.93 -2.60 4.58
CA VAL A 69 5.25 -1.65 3.68
C VAL A 69 6.24 -1.02 2.70
N ASP A 70 7.40 -0.57 3.17
CA ASP A 70 8.44 0.00 2.32
C ASP A 70 8.97 -1.02 1.30
N ALA A 71 9.16 -2.27 1.72
CA ALA A 71 9.58 -3.36 0.82
C ALA A 71 8.52 -3.65 -0.26
N ILE A 72 7.23 -3.64 0.11
CA ILE A 72 6.11 -3.80 -0.84
C ILE A 72 6.06 -2.62 -1.81
N ALA A 73 6.17 -1.39 -1.33
CA ALA A 73 6.17 -0.19 -2.16
C ALA A 73 7.33 -0.20 -3.18
N ALA A 74 8.54 -0.56 -2.73
CA ALA A 74 9.69 -0.72 -3.60
C ALA A 74 9.52 -1.88 -4.61
N GLY A 75 8.86 -2.96 -4.19
CA GLY A 75 8.49 -4.08 -5.05
C GLY A 75 7.53 -3.66 -6.15
N LEU A 76 6.46 -2.95 -5.79
CA LEU A 76 5.45 -2.44 -6.71
C LEU A 76 6.05 -1.49 -7.75
N SER A 77 6.89 -0.55 -7.33
CA SER A 77 7.58 0.36 -8.26
C SER A 77 8.51 -0.35 -9.26
N ARG A 78 9.07 -1.52 -8.88
CA ARG A 78 9.84 -2.34 -9.82
C ARG A 78 8.93 -3.06 -10.82
N VAL A 79 7.78 -3.53 -10.37
CA VAL A 79 6.78 -4.18 -11.23
C VAL A 79 6.22 -3.18 -12.24
N ASP A 80 5.81 -1.98 -11.78
CA ASP A 80 5.31 -0.92 -12.66
C ASP A 80 6.30 -0.61 -13.80
N ARG A 81 7.57 -0.37 -13.47
CA ARG A 81 8.59 -0.13 -14.50
C ARG A 81 8.72 -1.30 -15.47
N ARG A 82 8.70 -2.55 -14.97
CA ARG A 82 8.77 -3.72 -15.86
C ARG A 82 7.54 -3.85 -16.76
N VAL A 83 6.38 -3.43 -16.29
CA VAL A 83 5.15 -3.40 -17.10
C VAL A 83 5.22 -2.29 -18.14
N ASP A 84 5.75 -1.12 -17.77
CA ASP A 84 5.93 0.00 -18.71
C ASP A 84 6.93 -0.31 -19.82
N ASP A 85 8.02 -1.01 -19.48
CA ASP A 85 9.05 -1.45 -20.45
C ASP A 85 8.62 -2.71 -21.24
N ALA A 86 7.54 -3.37 -20.82
CA ALA A 86 7.05 -4.54 -21.52
C ALA A 86 6.23 -4.13 -22.76
N VAL A 87 6.40 -4.88 -23.84
CA VAL A 87 5.57 -4.75 -25.03
C VAL A 87 4.13 -5.13 -24.70
N SER A 88 3.27 -4.13 -24.55
CA SER A 88 1.87 -4.28 -24.12
C SER A 88 0.88 -3.59 -25.06
N LYS A 89 1.36 -2.73 -25.94
CA LYS A 89 0.55 -1.92 -26.86
C LYS A 89 0.62 -2.49 -28.26
N THR A 90 -0.54 -2.81 -28.84
CA THR A 90 -0.61 -3.36 -30.20
C THR A 90 -1.66 -2.63 -31.02
N GLY A 91 -1.30 -2.30 -32.26
CA GLY A 91 -2.20 -1.69 -33.23
C GLY A 91 -2.09 -2.39 -34.58
N LEU A 92 -3.22 -2.65 -35.22
CA LEU A 92 -3.30 -3.29 -36.52
C LEU A 92 -4.10 -2.39 -37.48
N VAL A 93 -3.55 -2.15 -38.64
CA VAL A 93 -4.20 -1.51 -39.80
C VAL A 93 -4.14 -2.44 -40.96
N ARG A 94 -5.27 -2.70 -41.61
CA ARG A 94 -5.35 -3.44 -42.88
C ARG A 94 -5.72 -2.47 -44.00
N TYR A 95 -5.12 -2.65 -45.16
CA TYR A 95 -5.29 -1.75 -46.28
C TYR A 95 -5.03 -2.43 -47.63
N ASP A 96 -5.44 -1.75 -48.69
CA ASP A 96 -5.09 -2.13 -50.05
C ASP A 96 -3.90 -1.29 -50.52
N ALA A 97 -2.72 -1.91 -50.66
CA ALA A 97 -1.49 -1.20 -51.03
C ALA A 97 -1.54 -0.66 -52.48
N HIS A 98 -2.41 -1.24 -53.32
CA HIS A 98 -2.60 -0.84 -54.70
C HIS A 98 -4.08 -0.66 -55.03
N PRO A 99 -4.48 0.28 -55.92
CA PRO A 99 -5.88 0.58 -56.27
C PRO A 99 -6.70 -0.60 -56.76
N ASN A 100 -6.09 -1.65 -57.22
CA ASN A 100 -6.76 -2.85 -57.77
C ASN A 100 -6.51 -4.11 -56.93
N ALA A 101 -5.90 -4.01 -55.76
CA ALA A 101 -5.55 -5.16 -54.93
C ALA A 101 -6.78 -5.83 -54.30
N GLY A 102 -7.75 -5.07 -53.90
CA GLY A 102 -9.01 -5.53 -53.27
C GLY A 102 -8.84 -6.49 -52.10
N GLY A 103 -9.67 -6.39 -51.07
CA GLY A 103 -9.72 -7.34 -49.96
C GLY A 103 -8.82 -7.04 -48.77
N GLN A 104 -8.19 -5.87 -48.70
CA GLN A 104 -7.34 -5.42 -47.59
C GLN A 104 -6.31 -6.48 -47.15
N GLN A 105 -5.56 -6.98 -48.10
CA GLN A 105 -4.61 -8.08 -47.88
C GLN A 105 -3.29 -7.60 -47.28
N SER A 106 -2.96 -6.32 -47.44
CA SER A 106 -1.80 -5.72 -46.78
C SER A 106 -2.14 -5.31 -45.34
N ALA A 107 -1.15 -5.33 -44.46
CA ALA A 107 -1.33 -4.97 -43.06
C ALA A 107 -0.08 -4.34 -42.48
N SER A 108 -0.26 -3.35 -41.61
CA SER A 108 0.77 -2.80 -40.73
C SER A 108 0.41 -3.07 -39.28
N ILE A 109 1.35 -3.60 -38.51
CA ILE A 109 1.20 -3.97 -37.11
C ILE A 109 2.24 -3.20 -36.32
N ALA A 110 1.81 -2.39 -35.36
CA ALA A 110 2.68 -1.80 -34.36
C ALA A 110 2.64 -2.63 -33.09
N VAL A 111 3.81 -2.87 -32.50
CA VAL A 111 4.02 -3.65 -31.27
C VAL A 111 4.97 -2.83 -30.38
N LEU A 112 4.42 -2.20 -29.34
CA LEU A 112 5.09 -1.15 -28.59
C LEU A 112 4.96 -1.34 -27.07
N ASP A 113 5.88 -0.75 -26.33
CA ASP A 113 5.78 -0.52 -24.89
C ASP A 113 4.98 0.78 -24.58
N SER A 114 4.85 1.09 -23.31
CA SER A 114 4.18 2.34 -22.84
C SER A 114 4.94 3.61 -23.26
N GLY A 115 6.25 3.50 -23.50
CA GLY A 115 7.14 4.59 -23.93
C GLY A 115 7.17 4.79 -25.45
N ARG A 116 6.35 4.07 -26.24
CA ARG A 116 6.35 4.05 -27.72
C ARG A 116 7.62 3.47 -28.32
N SER A 117 8.33 2.59 -27.60
CA SER A 117 9.46 1.86 -28.13
C SER A 117 9.04 0.45 -28.52
N GLY A 118 9.64 -0.10 -29.58
CA GLY A 118 9.30 -1.38 -30.13
C GLY A 118 9.49 -1.42 -31.63
N PHE A 119 8.53 -1.98 -32.37
CA PHE A 119 8.66 -2.08 -33.83
C PHE A 119 7.32 -2.00 -34.56
N VAL A 120 7.39 -1.61 -35.82
CA VAL A 120 6.29 -1.71 -36.78
C VAL A 120 6.69 -2.70 -37.86
N LEU A 121 5.81 -3.66 -38.09
CA LEU A 121 5.94 -4.65 -39.16
C LEU A 121 4.86 -4.37 -40.21
N SER A 122 5.26 -4.19 -41.45
CA SER A 122 4.35 -4.02 -42.59
C SER A 122 4.50 -5.18 -43.57
N ALA A 123 3.39 -5.88 -43.78
CA ALA A 123 3.28 -6.90 -44.81
C ALA A 123 2.49 -6.33 -45.98
N ILE A 124 3.14 -6.16 -47.12
CA ILE A 124 2.55 -5.59 -48.34
C ILE A 124 2.35 -6.71 -49.34
N GLN A 125 1.10 -6.97 -49.71
CA GLN A 125 0.73 -7.94 -50.69
C GLN A 125 0.60 -7.26 -52.08
N ASP A 126 1.35 -7.73 -53.03
CA ASP A 126 1.18 -7.43 -54.45
C ASP A 126 0.65 -8.69 -55.18
N ARG A 127 0.44 -8.61 -56.48
CA ARG A 127 -0.13 -9.72 -57.29
C ARG A 127 0.71 -10.96 -57.26
N ASP A 128 2.05 -10.80 -57.41
CA ASP A 128 2.99 -11.90 -57.63
C ASP A 128 3.94 -12.11 -56.43
N TYR A 129 3.99 -11.20 -55.49
CA TYR A 129 4.90 -11.27 -54.35
C TYR A 129 4.34 -10.57 -53.13
N ALA A 130 4.85 -10.98 -51.95
CA ALA A 130 4.63 -10.27 -50.69
C ALA A 130 5.97 -9.72 -50.17
N ARG A 131 5.94 -8.52 -49.64
CA ARG A 131 7.11 -7.90 -48.98
C ARG A 131 6.83 -7.64 -47.55
N ILE A 132 7.83 -7.89 -46.70
CA ILE A 132 7.77 -7.59 -45.26
C ILE A 132 8.83 -6.53 -44.97
N TYR A 133 8.41 -5.50 -44.30
CA TYR A 133 9.27 -4.43 -43.80
C TYR A 133 9.17 -4.40 -42.28
N LEU A 134 10.31 -4.23 -41.62
CA LEU A 134 10.38 -4.05 -40.15
C LEU A 134 11.08 -2.73 -39.88
N LYS A 135 10.46 -1.88 -39.08
CA LYS A 135 11.01 -0.61 -38.63
C LYS A 135 11.01 -0.57 -37.12
N GLU A 136 12.16 -0.27 -36.55
CA GLU A 136 12.31 -0.07 -35.10
C GLU A 136 11.87 1.33 -34.72
N LEU A 137 11.21 1.43 -33.56
CA LEU A 137 10.85 2.70 -32.91
C LEU A 137 11.55 2.82 -31.57
N ASP A 138 12.16 3.95 -31.33
CA ASP A 138 12.66 4.38 -30.04
C ASP A 138 11.93 5.66 -29.61
N ARG A 139 11.12 5.54 -28.58
CA ARG A 139 10.29 6.65 -28.04
C ARG A 139 9.48 7.36 -29.13
N GLY A 140 8.88 6.58 -29.98
CA GLY A 140 8.06 7.07 -31.10
C GLY A 140 8.83 7.61 -32.29
N ARG A 141 10.16 7.46 -32.33
CA ARG A 141 11.02 7.88 -33.44
C ARG A 141 11.50 6.65 -34.19
N ALA A 142 11.39 6.67 -35.52
CA ALA A 142 11.95 5.66 -36.39
C ALA A 142 13.11 6.25 -37.22
N ALA A 143 14.14 5.45 -37.46
CA ALA A 143 15.26 5.86 -38.32
C ALA A 143 14.83 6.07 -39.79
N VAL A 144 13.78 5.37 -40.21
CA VAL A 144 13.17 5.48 -41.55
C VAL A 144 11.73 6.00 -41.38
N ALA A 145 11.34 6.95 -42.20
CA ALA A 145 9.99 7.52 -42.16
C ALA A 145 8.90 6.43 -42.22
N LEU A 146 7.92 6.55 -41.37
CA LEU A 146 6.75 5.66 -41.33
C LEU A 146 5.79 6.02 -42.47
N SER A 147 5.15 5.02 -43.06
CA SER A 147 4.04 5.25 -44.00
C SER A 147 2.79 5.73 -43.23
N PRO A 148 1.78 6.28 -43.92
CA PRO A 148 0.52 6.67 -43.26
C PRO A 148 -0.13 5.52 -42.46
N GLU A 149 -0.10 4.30 -43.02
CA GLU A 149 -0.69 3.11 -42.43
C GLU A 149 0.12 2.62 -41.21
N GLU A 150 1.43 2.77 -41.25
CA GLU A 150 2.34 2.47 -40.15
C GLU A 150 2.12 3.47 -38.98
N LEU A 151 1.98 4.77 -39.32
CA LEU A 151 1.63 5.81 -38.32
C LEU A 151 0.30 5.53 -37.70
N GLU A 152 -0.71 5.20 -38.49
CA GLU A 152 -2.03 4.85 -37.98
C GLU A 152 -1.98 3.62 -37.05
N ALA A 153 -1.16 2.61 -37.39
CA ALA A 153 -0.97 1.44 -36.53
C ALA A 153 -0.34 1.83 -35.17
N VAL A 154 0.63 2.73 -35.16
CA VAL A 154 1.23 3.27 -33.93
C VAL A 154 0.21 4.04 -33.12
N GLU A 155 -0.60 4.90 -33.74
CA GLU A 155 -1.65 5.66 -33.05
C GLU A 155 -2.70 4.73 -32.44
N ARG A 156 -3.15 3.71 -33.18
CA ARG A 156 -4.09 2.71 -32.66
C ARG A 156 -3.51 1.90 -31.50
N ALA A 157 -2.23 1.58 -31.53
CA ALA A 157 -1.55 0.91 -30.43
C ALA A 157 -1.58 1.77 -29.16
N MET A 158 -1.34 3.07 -29.29
CA MET A 158 -1.25 3.98 -28.16
C MET A 158 -2.62 4.49 -27.66
N ALA A 159 -3.69 4.31 -28.42
CA ALA A 159 -5.06 4.70 -28.01
C ALA A 159 -5.73 3.68 -27.08
N ARG A 160 -5.11 2.53 -26.85
CA ARG A 160 -5.54 1.45 -25.95
C ARG A 160 -4.65 1.42 -24.73
#